data_dd84c5b1d6f78fddb70fe83ade471d91
#
_entry.id   dd84c5b1d6f78fddb70fe83ade471d91
#
_cell.length_a   1.000
_cell.length_b   1.000
_cell.length_c   1.000
_cell.angle_alpha   90.00
_cell.angle_beta   90.00
_cell.angle_gamma   90.00
#
_symmetry.space_group_name_H-M   'P 1'
#
loop_
_entity.id
_entity.type
_entity.pdbx_description
1 polymer ?
#
loop_
_entity_poly.entity_id
_entity_poly.type
_entity_poly.pdbx_seq_one_letter_code
_entity_poly.pdbx_strand_id
1 'polypeptide(L)'
;MRTRIRRGVAVALTVSALTFTAACGGSSDKGGDKADKGKAAEQPAEKPAAAPLTAEQMKAGILEAKDLPAGWKAESAPSTDDQAKAEKPECQPLAQLMSDKIDGATMGGNQEFASADGASLLAQQIFTMPGTGAADFVKSVETAAAACATFTMVQDGQPVPVKAAALPTVKSGESSTGVRLTMEIPELKMKIESDVLIAQQGSGVMRLAYVPMNGEGHKAFDDLAKRGGDKFVKAAQG
;
A
#
# COMPACT_ATOMS: atom_id res chain seq x y z
N MET A 1 5.20 -30.30 42.12
CA MET A 1 6.17 -31.34 41.65
C MET A 1 6.76 -30.80 40.36
N ARG A 2 7.97 -30.32 40.44
CA ARG A 2 9.24 -30.77 39.82
C ARG A 2 9.04 -31.23 38.35
N THR A 3 9.65 -30.61 37.31
CA THR A 3 11.10 -30.67 37.07
C THR A 3 11.52 -29.64 35.99
N ARG A 4 12.66 -29.00 36.23
CA ARG A 4 13.43 -28.14 35.30
C ARG A 4 14.15 -29.01 34.30
N ILE A 5 14.23 -28.62 33.02
CA ILE A 5 15.37 -28.99 32.16
C ILE A 5 15.83 -27.75 31.40
N ARG A 6 17.02 -27.26 31.74
CA ARG A 6 17.87 -26.35 30.99
C ARG A 6 18.64 -27.20 29.94
N ARG A 7 18.64 -26.78 28.69
CA ARG A 7 19.75 -27.13 27.77
C ARG A 7 20.02 -25.90 26.88
N GLY A 8 21.17 -25.30 27.15
CA GLY A 8 21.77 -24.32 26.28
C GLY A 8 22.38 -24.97 25.05
N VAL A 9 22.28 -24.31 23.92
CA VAL A 9 23.09 -24.58 22.73
C VAL A 9 23.73 -23.26 22.32
N ALA A 10 25.04 -23.19 22.49
CA ALA A 10 25.89 -22.17 21.93
C ALA A 10 26.08 -22.47 20.44
N VAL A 11 25.80 -21.51 19.56
CA VAL A 11 26.16 -21.59 18.14
C VAL A 11 27.15 -20.50 17.81
N ALA A 12 28.31 -20.93 17.36
CA ALA A 12 29.47 -20.15 17.02
C ALA A 12 29.20 -19.24 15.76
N LEU A 13 29.64 -17.99 15.87
CA LEU A 13 29.76 -17.05 14.78
C LEU A 13 30.96 -17.42 13.90
N THR A 14 30.73 -17.77 12.63
CA THR A 14 31.78 -17.82 11.60
C THR A 14 31.67 -16.54 10.75
N VAL A 15 32.63 -15.66 10.94
CA VAL A 15 32.86 -14.48 10.10
C VAL A 15 33.62 -14.94 8.86
N SER A 16 32.99 -14.86 7.68
CA SER A 16 33.67 -15.07 6.40
C SER A 16 34.02 -13.71 5.78
N ALA A 17 35.29 -13.33 5.86
CA ALA A 17 35.87 -12.18 5.17
C ALA A 17 36.11 -12.56 3.71
N LEU A 18 35.43 -11.89 2.77
CA LEU A 18 35.71 -11.95 1.34
C LEU A 18 36.68 -10.80 1.00
N THR A 19 37.93 -11.15 0.74
CA THR A 19 38.96 -10.24 0.23
C THR A 19 38.81 -10.07 -1.28
N PHE A 20 38.56 -8.85 -1.74
CA PHE A 20 38.67 -8.47 -3.15
C PHE A 20 40.14 -8.23 -3.49
N THR A 21 40.71 -9.08 -4.35
CA THR A 21 42.00 -8.85 -4.97
C THR A 21 41.80 -8.04 -6.25
N ALA A 22 42.29 -6.82 -6.26
CA ALA A 22 42.51 -6.02 -7.46
C ALA A 22 43.75 -6.53 -8.20
N ALA A 23 43.60 -7.02 -9.41
CA ALA A 23 44.72 -7.32 -10.31
C ALA A 23 44.83 -6.19 -11.34
N CYS A 24 45.82 -5.34 -11.16
CA CYS A 24 46.36 -4.46 -12.17
C CYS A 24 47.57 -5.14 -12.78
N GLY A 25 47.66 -5.31 -14.09
CA GLY A 25 48.82 -5.86 -14.77
C GLY A 25 48.77 -5.54 -16.24
N GLY A 26 49.69 -4.68 -16.70
CA GLY A 26 49.74 -4.09 -18.00
C GLY A 26 50.59 -4.81 -19.04
N SER A 27 50.54 -4.26 -20.22
CA SER A 27 51.51 -4.14 -21.34
C SER A 27 51.59 -5.21 -22.43
N SER A 28 51.22 -4.74 -23.64
CA SER A 28 51.87 -4.88 -24.96
C SER A 28 51.84 -6.25 -25.67
N ASP A 29 51.25 -6.40 -26.81
CA ASP A 29 51.69 -6.10 -28.17
C ASP A 29 50.75 -6.67 -29.23
N LYS A 30 50.51 -5.88 -30.28
CA LYS A 30 50.19 -6.13 -31.69
C LYS A 30 49.40 -7.38 -32.14
N GLY A 31 48.32 -7.09 -32.89
CA GLY A 31 47.83 -7.98 -33.97
C GLY A 31 46.35 -7.86 -34.21
N GLY A 32 45.97 -7.22 -35.35
CA GLY A 32 44.60 -6.90 -35.72
C GLY A 32 43.67 -8.11 -35.87
N ASP A 33 42.42 -7.87 -35.59
CA ASP A 33 41.37 -8.08 -36.59
C ASP A 33 40.03 -7.56 -36.03
N LYS A 34 39.15 -7.19 -37.00
CA LYS A 34 37.84 -6.61 -36.73
C LYS A 34 36.94 -7.61 -36.06
N ALA A 35 36.40 -7.27 -34.89
CA ALA A 35 35.24 -7.92 -34.33
C ALA A 35 34.30 -6.87 -33.71
N ASP A 36 33.15 -6.83 -34.27
CA ASP A 36 31.85 -6.38 -33.87
C ASP A 36 31.73 -5.83 -32.46
N LYS A 37 31.41 -4.52 -32.34
CA LYS A 37 30.99 -3.88 -31.12
C LYS A 37 29.60 -4.37 -30.74
N GLY A 38 29.54 -5.49 -30.05
CA GLY A 38 28.37 -5.87 -29.27
C GLY A 38 28.14 -4.79 -28.20
N LYS A 39 27.09 -3.98 -28.43
CA LYS A 39 26.59 -2.99 -27.47
C LYS A 39 26.15 -3.75 -26.21
N ALA A 40 26.98 -3.75 -25.18
CA ALA A 40 26.55 -4.20 -23.87
C ALA A 40 25.35 -3.35 -23.47
N ALA A 41 24.18 -3.96 -23.37
CA ALA A 41 23.01 -3.33 -22.81
C ALA A 41 23.35 -3.01 -21.34
N GLU A 42 23.50 -1.73 -21.01
CA GLU A 42 23.49 -1.28 -19.62
C GLU A 42 22.17 -1.74 -19.00
N GLN A 43 22.22 -2.73 -18.13
CA GLN A 43 21.11 -3.04 -17.22
C GLN A 43 20.89 -1.77 -16.39
N PRO A 44 19.65 -1.25 -16.33
CA PRO A 44 19.33 -0.15 -15.43
C PRO A 44 19.74 -0.58 -14.00
N ALA A 45 20.57 0.22 -13.35
CA ALA A 45 20.90 -0.01 -11.96
C ALA A 45 19.58 -0.03 -11.14
N GLU A 46 19.26 -1.16 -10.54
CA GLU A 46 18.13 -1.27 -9.62
C GLU A 46 18.30 -0.20 -8.52
N LYS A 47 17.31 0.68 -8.40
CA LYS A 47 17.26 1.66 -7.32
C LYS A 47 17.33 0.90 -5.99
N PRO A 48 18.22 1.26 -5.06
CA PRO A 48 18.28 0.58 -3.75
C PRO A 48 16.91 0.55 -3.12
N ALA A 49 16.54 -0.61 -2.56
CA ALA A 49 15.27 -0.77 -1.85
C ALA A 49 15.16 0.28 -0.73
N ALA A 50 14.04 0.99 -0.66
CA ALA A 50 13.81 1.97 0.39
C ALA A 50 13.77 1.27 1.76
N ALA A 51 14.33 1.93 2.78
CA ALA A 51 14.20 1.44 4.15
C ALA A 51 12.73 1.41 4.58
N PRO A 52 12.30 0.43 5.39
CA PRO A 52 10.94 0.40 5.93
C PRO A 52 10.63 1.68 6.71
N LEU A 53 9.38 2.19 6.57
CA LEU A 53 8.92 3.30 7.40
C LEU A 53 8.92 2.89 8.88
N THR A 54 9.36 3.80 9.74
CA THR A 54 9.27 3.62 11.19
C THR A 54 7.83 3.77 11.68
N ALA A 55 7.54 3.24 12.85
CA ALA A 55 6.23 3.40 13.48
C ALA A 55 5.88 4.88 13.72
N GLU A 56 6.88 5.69 14.07
CA GLU A 56 6.74 7.14 14.28
C GLU A 56 6.37 7.85 12.98
N GLN A 57 7.04 7.52 11.86
CA GLN A 57 6.73 8.08 10.54
C GLN A 57 5.30 7.70 10.11
N MET A 58 4.92 6.44 10.25
CA MET A 58 3.58 5.99 9.90
C MET A 58 2.51 6.70 10.74
N LYS A 59 2.73 6.83 12.05
CA LYS A 59 1.83 7.56 12.96
C LYS A 59 1.76 9.05 12.62
N ALA A 60 2.87 9.70 12.30
CA ALA A 60 2.91 11.11 11.91
C ALA A 60 2.19 11.40 10.59
N GLY A 61 2.11 10.40 9.69
CA GLY A 61 1.42 10.49 8.41
C GLY A 61 -0.10 10.37 8.51
N ILE A 62 -0.65 9.92 9.65
CA ILE A 62 -2.09 9.81 9.86
C ILE A 62 -2.71 11.20 10.08
N LEU A 63 -3.84 11.44 9.42
CA LEU A 63 -4.66 12.65 9.61
C LEU A 63 -5.13 12.75 11.07
N GLU A 64 -5.31 13.97 11.51
CA GLU A 64 -5.98 14.32 12.76
C GLU A 64 -7.23 15.16 12.43
N ALA A 65 -8.19 15.27 13.33
CA ALA A 65 -9.41 16.04 13.09
C ALA A 65 -9.14 17.50 12.69
N LYS A 66 -8.04 18.10 13.18
CA LYS A 66 -7.59 19.46 12.80
C LYS A 66 -7.11 19.61 11.34
N ASP A 67 -6.73 18.49 10.70
CA ASP A 67 -6.28 18.49 9.30
C ASP A 67 -7.46 18.43 8.31
N LEU A 68 -8.65 18.13 8.84
CA LEU A 68 -9.88 17.97 8.07
C LEU A 68 -10.73 19.28 8.08
N PRO A 69 -11.68 19.45 7.18
CA PRO A 69 -12.65 20.54 7.25
C PRO A 69 -13.38 20.56 8.60
N ALA A 70 -13.88 21.74 9.00
CA ALA A 70 -14.59 21.88 10.26
C ALA A 70 -15.77 20.91 10.37
N GLY A 71 -15.93 20.30 11.55
CA GLY A 71 -17.02 19.38 11.86
C GLY A 71 -16.67 17.90 11.78
N TRP A 72 -15.54 17.53 11.19
CA TRP A 72 -15.07 16.14 11.24
C TRP A 72 -14.61 15.74 12.65
N LYS A 73 -14.93 14.53 13.05
CA LYS A 73 -14.56 13.96 14.35
C LYS A 73 -13.84 12.63 14.14
N ALA A 74 -12.80 12.42 14.94
CA ALA A 74 -12.14 11.13 15.00
C ALA A 74 -13.07 10.11 15.65
N GLU A 75 -13.15 8.93 15.06
CA GLU A 75 -13.89 7.78 15.54
C GLU A 75 -12.92 6.64 15.86
N SER A 76 -13.37 5.72 16.71
CA SER A 76 -12.61 4.50 16.97
C SER A 76 -12.76 3.56 15.78
N ALA A 77 -11.67 3.24 15.12
CA ALA A 77 -11.66 2.22 14.09
C ALA A 77 -11.69 0.83 14.75
N PRO A 78 -12.76 0.05 14.61
CA PRO A 78 -12.71 -1.36 15.00
C PRO A 78 -11.75 -2.07 14.04
N SER A 79 -10.65 -2.64 14.55
CA SER A 79 -9.83 -3.52 13.73
C SER A 79 -10.51 -4.88 13.68
N THR A 80 -10.82 -5.35 12.49
CA THR A 80 -11.22 -6.72 12.24
C THR A 80 -10.02 -7.50 11.72
N ASP A 81 -9.92 -8.79 12.05
CA ASP A 81 -8.90 -9.66 11.45
C ASP A 81 -9.34 -10.18 10.07
N ASP A 82 -10.44 -9.65 9.55
CA ASP A 82 -11.06 -10.13 8.35
C ASP A 82 -10.26 -9.76 7.10
N GLN A 83 -10.04 -10.75 6.27
CA GLN A 83 -9.45 -10.59 4.94
C GLN A 83 -10.52 -10.87 3.90
N ALA A 84 -10.91 -9.84 3.18
CA ALA A 84 -11.73 -10.01 1.99
C ALA A 84 -10.94 -10.75 0.91
N LYS A 85 -11.55 -11.77 0.31
CA LYS A 85 -10.94 -12.57 -0.76
C LYS A 85 -11.75 -12.40 -2.03
N ALA A 86 -11.06 -12.11 -3.14
CA ALA A 86 -11.69 -12.16 -4.44
C ALA A 86 -11.82 -13.60 -4.92
N GLU A 87 -12.93 -13.95 -5.57
CA GLU A 87 -13.06 -15.26 -6.24
C GLU A 87 -12.04 -15.44 -7.36
N LYS A 88 -11.68 -14.34 -8.04
CA LYS A 88 -10.66 -14.31 -9.08
C LYS A 88 -9.37 -13.75 -8.53
N PRO A 89 -8.24 -14.48 -8.59
CA PRO A 89 -6.97 -14.04 -8.04
C PRO A 89 -6.48 -12.68 -8.57
N GLU A 90 -6.73 -12.39 -9.84
CA GLU A 90 -6.36 -11.12 -10.47
C GLU A 90 -7.10 -9.91 -9.88
N CYS A 91 -8.24 -10.12 -9.22
CA CYS A 91 -9.02 -9.08 -8.56
C CYS A 91 -8.70 -8.96 -7.06
N GLN A 92 -7.84 -9.83 -6.52
CA GLN A 92 -7.45 -9.82 -5.10
C GLN A 92 -6.93 -8.45 -4.61
N PRO A 93 -6.13 -7.68 -5.39
CA PRO A 93 -5.71 -6.36 -4.95
C PRO A 93 -6.87 -5.40 -4.64
N LEU A 94 -7.99 -5.50 -5.36
CA LEU A 94 -9.19 -4.69 -5.08
C LEU A 94 -9.93 -5.17 -3.83
N ALA A 95 -10.03 -6.48 -3.61
CA ALA A 95 -10.62 -7.02 -2.39
C ALA A 95 -9.83 -6.60 -1.13
N GLN A 96 -8.49 -6.54 -1.22
CA GLN A 96 -7.64 -6.07 -0.13
C GLN A 96 -7.88 -4.60 0.24
N LEU A 97 -8.45 -3.78 -0.66
CA LEU A 97 -8.83 -2.40 -0.32
C LEU A 97 -10.00 -2.33 0.66
N MET A 98 -10.73 -3.41 0.82
CA MET A 98 -11.87 -3.55 1.76
C MET A 98 -11.49 -4.30 3.04
N SER A 99 -10.22 -4.67 3.21
CA SER A 99 -9.71 -5.43 4.35
C SER A 99 -8.84 -4.57 5.25
N ASP A 100 -8.76 -4.88 6.53
CA ASP A 100 -7.81 -4.21 7.44
C ASP A 100 -6.36 -4.66 7.21
N LYS A 101 -6.17 -5.77 6.53
CA LYS A 101 -4.85 -6.34 6.23
C LYS A 101 -4.57 -6.31 4.73
N ILE A 102 -3.34 -5.94 4.40
CA ILE A 102 -2.77 -6.08 3.06
C ILE A 102 -1.66 -7.12 3.15
N ASP A 103 -1.66 -8.09 2.24
CA ASP A 103 -0.66 -9.16 2.23
C ASP A 103 0.77 -8.60 2.09
N GLY A 104 1.66 -9.09 2.95
CA GLY A 104 3.06 -8.64 2.97
C GLY A 104 3.29 -7.25 3.55
N ALA A 105 2.26 -6.55 4.03
CA ALA A 105 2.37 -5.24 4.64
C ALA A 105 2.31 -5.31 6.17
N THR A 106 2.99 -4.36 6.81
CA THR A 106 2.87 -4.10 8.24
C THR A 106 2.14 -2.77 8.44
N MET A 107 0.98 -2.80 9.11
CA MET A 107 0.22 -1.60 9.44
C MET A 107 0.88 -0.88 10.62
N GLY A 108 1.07 0.44 10.50
CA GLY A 108 1.65 1.29 11.54
C GLY A 108 0.76 2.48 11.94
N GLY A 109 -0.31 2.72 11.20
CA GLY A 109 -1.29 3.77 11.52
C GLY A 109 -2.67 3.46 10.97
N ASN A 110 -3.71 3.73 11.75
CA ASN A 110 -5.10 3.61 11.35
C ASN A 110 -5.93 4.68 12.08
N GLN A 111 -6.78 5.40 11.35
CA GLN A 111 -7.72 6.37 11.93
C GLN A 111 -8.96 6.48 11.06
N GLU A 112 -10.11 6.52 11.72
CA GLU A 112 -11.40 6.78 11.10
C GLU A 112 -11.96 8.13 11.56
N PHE A 113 -12.79 8.72 10.71
CA PHE A 113 -13.46 9.98 10.98
C PHE A 113 -14.89 9.92 10.43
N ALA A 114 -15.80 10.60 11.13
CA ALA A 114 -17.14 10.89 10.64
C ALA A 114 -17.34 12.39 10.47
N SER A 115 -18.08 12.78 9.43
CA SER A 115 -18.54 14.17 9.28
C SER A 115 -19.55 14.54 10.39
N ALA A 116 -19.69 15.83 10.69
CA ALA A 116 -20.55 16.30 11.78
C ALA A 116 -22.01 15.87 11.68
N ASP A 117 -22.50 15.73 10.46
CA ASP A 117 -23.85 15.28 10.14
C ASP A 117 -24.00 13.76 9.99
N GLY A 118 -22.89 13.01 10.16
CA GLY A 118 -22.84 11.55 9.95
C GLY A 118 -23.05 11.13 8.49
N ALA A 119 -23.05 12.09 7.55
CA ALA A 119 -23.32 11.82 6.14
C ALA A 119 -22.11 11.28 5.37
N SER A 120 -20.93 11.24 5.99
CA SER A 120 -19.71 10.73 5.36
C SER A 120 -18.77 10.11 6.37
N LEU A 121 -18.07 9.08 5.93
CA LEU A 121 -16.99 8.42 6.66
C LEU A 121 -15.68 8.57 5.88
N LEU A 122 -14.58 8.69 6.59
CA LEU A 122 -13.21 8.72 6.05
C LEU A 122 -12.36 7.79 6.88
N ALA A 123 -11.65 6.87 6.24
CA ALA A 123 -10.67 6.00 6.88
C ALA A 123 -9.30 6.22 6.25
N GLN A 124 -8.26 6.35 7.05
CA GLN A 124 -6.88 6.39 6.58
C GLN A 124 -6.06 5.32 7.28
N GLN A 125 -5.31 4.58 6.50
CA GLN A 125 -4.37 3.57 7.00
C GLN A 125 -3.02 3.76 6.32
N ILE A 126 -1.94 3.54 7.08
CA ILE A 126 -0.58 3.59 6.58
C ILE A 126 0.12 2.28 6.91
N PHE A 127 0.73 1.72 5.87
CA PHE A 127 1.45 0.46 5.90
C PHE A 127 2.90 0.67 5.46
N THR A 128 3.78 -0.24 5.83
CA THR A 128 5.10 -0.37 5.23
C THR A 128 5.25 -1.77 4.62
N MET A 129 5.92 -1.85 3.48
CA MET A 129 6.16 -3.08 2.74
C MET A 129 7.64 -3.21 2.40
N PRO A 130 8.23 -4.41 2.47
CA PRO A 130 9.65 -4.60 2.18
C PRO A 130 9.95 -4.48 0.68
N GLY A 131 11.17 -4.08 0.35
CA GLY A 131 11.69 -4.05 -1.02
C GLY A 131 10.88 -3.13 -1.95
N THR A 132 10.42 -3.68 -3.06
CA THR A 132 9.56 -3.00 -4.05
C THR A 132 8.07 -3.16 -3.76
N GLY A 133 7.70 -3.86 -2.68
CA GLY A 133 6.32 -4.27 -2.39
C GLY A 133 5.30 -3.12 -2.40
N ALA A 134 5.70 -1.93 -1.92
CA ALA A 134 4.83 -0.76 -1.93
C ALA A 134 4.47 -0.29 -3.35
N ALA A 135 5.47 -0.19 -4.24
CA ALA A 135 5.25 0.20 -5.63
C ALA A 135 4.49 -0.90 -6.40
N ASP A 136 4.84 -2.16 -6.15
CA ASP A 136 4.19 -3.32 -6.78
C ASP A 136 2.72 -3.40 -6.36
N PHE A 137 2.39 -3.09 -5.11
CA PHE A 137 1.02 -3.05 -4.62
C PHE A 137 0.19 -1.97 -5.35
N VAL A 138 0.67 -0.71 -5.45
CA VAL A 138 -0.02 0.35 -6.20
C VAL A 138 -0.27 -0.08 -7.65
N LYS A 139 0.75 -0.63 -8.32
CA LYS A 139 0.64 -1.12 -9.69
C LYS A 139 -0.35 -2.28 -9.82
N SER A 140 -0.40 -3.18 -8.84
CA SER A 140 -1.34 -4.31 -8.83
C SER A 140 -2.79 -3.83 -8.70
N VAL A 141 -3.05 -2.82 -7.86
CA VAL A 141 -4.37 -2.17 -7.74
C VAL A 141 -4.78 -1.51 -9.05
N GLU A 142 -3.88 -0.76 -9.69
CA GLU A 142 -4.12 -0.13 -10.98
C GLU A 142 -4.48 -1.16 -12.06
N THR A 143 -3.69 -2.23 -12.14
CA THR A 143 -3.91 -3.33 -13.09
C THR A 143 -5.24 -4.04 -12.83
N ALA A 144 -5.54 -4.34 -11.56
CA ALA A 144 -6.79 -4.97 -11.16
C ALA A 144 -8.01 -4.07 -11.43
N ALA A 145 -7.91 -2.76 -11.22
CA ALA A 145 -8.99 -1.81 -11.52
C ALA A 145 -9.31 -1.77 -13.03
N ALA A 146 -8.31 -1.94 -13.89
CA ALA A 146 -8.52 -2.01 -15.33
C ALA A 146 -9.12 -3.36 -15.78
N ALA A 147 -8.75 -4.46 -15.10
CA ALA A 147 -9.17 -5.82 -15.51
C ALA A 147 -10.50 -6.27 -14.87
N CYS A 148 -10.82 -5.77 -13.69
CA CYS A 148 -11.90 -6.25 -12.83
C CYS A 148 -13.00 -5.18 -12.63
N ALA A 149 -13.64 -4.72 -13.71
CA ALA A 149 -14.75 -3.77 -13.61
C ALA A 149 -15.91 -4.31 -12.75
N THR A 150 -16.05 -5.64 -12.68
CA THR A 150 -16.98 -6.35 -11.77
C THR A 150 -16.30 -7.61 -11.27
N PHE A 151 -16.43 -7.88 -9.97
CA PHE A 151 -15.92 -9.12 -9.36
C PHE A 151 -16.75 -9.47 -8.13
N THR A 152 -16.62 -10.70 -7.66
CA THR A 152 -17.19 -11.15 -6.38
C THR A 152 -16.08 -11.23 -5.36
N MET A 153 -16.30 -10.62 -4.20
CA MET A 153 -15.46 -10.88 -3.04
C MET A 153 -16.23 -11.73 -2.03
N VAL A 154 -15.50 -12.50 -1.23
CA VAL A 154 -16.04 -13.26 -0.11
C VAL A 154 -15.64 -12.55 1.17
N GLN A 155 -16.63 -12.14 1.96
CA GLN A 155 -16.45 -11.54 3.27
C GLN A 155 -17.34 -12.30 4.26
N ASP A 156 -16.79 -12.75 5.38
CA ASP A 156 -17.51 -13.57 6.38
C ASP A 156 -18.18 -14.81 5.79
N GLY A 157 -17.58 -15.40 4.74
CA GLY A 157 -18.12 -16.56 4.02
C GLY A 157 -19.29 -16.23 3.09
N GLN A 158 -19.66 -14.96 2.93
CA GLN A 158 -20.73 -14.51 2.04
C GLN A 158 -20.15 -13.89 0.77
N PRO A 159 -20.70 -14.25 -0.41
CA PRO A 159 -20.31 -13.61 -1.66
C PRO A 159 -20.93 -12.21 -1.76
N VAL A 160 -20.09 -11.21 -1.99
CA VAL A 160 -20.50 -9.81 -2.18
C VAL A 160 -20.11 -9.36 -3.58
N PRO A 161 -21.06 -9.01 -4.44
CA PRO A 161 -20.77 -8.47 -5.76
C PRO A 161 -20.23 -7.03 -5.63
N VAL A 162 -19.12 -6.76 -6.31
CA VAL A 162 -18.43 -5.47 -6.30
C VAL A 162 -18.23 -4.98 -7.72
N LYS A 163 -18.50 -3.70 -7.95
CA LYS A 163 -18.12 -2.97 -9.16
C LYS A 163 -16.92 -2.09 -8.82
N ALA A 164 -15.92 -2.08 -9.70
CA ALA A 164 -14.77 -1.21 -9.57
C ALA A 164 -14.66 -0.28 -10.79
N ALA A 165 -14.32 0.97 -10.54
CA ALA A 165 -14.07 1.96 -11.58
C ALA A 165 -12.83 2.79 -11.20
N ALA A 166 -11.92 2.99 -12.16
CA ALA A 166 -10.80 3.89 -11.97
C ALA A 166 -11.30 5.34 -11.76
N LEU A 167 -10.71 6.05 -10.82
CA LEU A 167 -10.96 7.46 -10.57
C LEU A 167 -9.82 8.32 -11.13
N PRO A 168 -10.12 9.54 -11.62
CA PRO A 168 -9.10 10.56 -11.81
C PRO A 168 -8.36 10.74 -10.48
N THR A 169 -7.04 10.60 -10.50
CA THR A 169 -6.27 10.51 -9.26
C THR A 169 -5.64 11.85 -8.90
N VAL A 170 -5.79 12.28 -7.65
CA VAL A 170 -4.89 13.25 -7.04
C VAL A 170 -3.51 12.62 -6.96
N LYS A 171 -2.54 13.21 -7.66
CA LYS A 171 -1.15 12.73 -7.59
C LYS A 171 -0.61 12.90 -6.17
N SER A 172 -0.13 11.81 -5.58
CA SER A 172 0.43 11.78 -4.24
C SER A 172 1.62 10.82 -4.19
N GLY A 173 2.72 11.26 -3.61
CA GLY A 173 3.93 10.45 -3.49
C GLY A 173 4.59 10.12 -4.83
N GLU A 174 5.38 9.05 -4.84
CA GLU A 174 6.10 8.54 -6.03
C GLU A 174 5.13 7.88 -7.03
N SER A 175 4.07 7.24 -6.53
CA SER A 175 2.98 6.69 -7.35
C SER A 175 1.65 6.71 -6.59
N SER A 176 0.55 6.82 -7.32
CA SER A 176 -0.79 6.79 -6.73
C SER A 176 -1.84 6.34 -7.73
N THR A 177 -2.88 5.70 -7.23
CA THR A 177 -4.05 5.28 -8.02
C THR A 177 -5.33 5.47 -7.24
N GLY A 178 -6.42 5.83 -7.91
CA GLY A 178 -7.74 6.01 -7.34
C GLY A 178 -8.72 4.98 -7.90
N VAL A 179 -9.55 4.43 -7.04
CA VAL A 179 -10.58 3.45 -7.42
C VAL A 179 -11.87 3.74 -6.67
N ARG A 180 -13.01 3.74 -7.38
CA ARG A 180 -14.33 3.66 -6.77
C ARG A 180 -14.75 2.22 -6.69
N LEU A 181 -15.11 1.78 -5.50
CA LEU A 181 -15.71 0.47 -5.25
C LEU A 181 -17.19 0.67 -4.92
N THR A 182 -18.05 -0.07 -5.59
CA THR A 182 -19.49 -0.05 -5.35
C THR A 182 -19.94 -1.44 -4.95
N MET A 183 -20.54 -1.57 -3.76
CA MET A 183 -21.15 -2.77 -3.26
C MET A 183 -22.67 -2.60 -3.23
N GLU A 184 -23.40 -3.62 -3.65
CA GLU A 184 -24.85 -3.68 -3.55
C GLU A 184 -25.21 -4.76 -2.53
N ILE A 185 -25.99 -4.40 -1.51
CA ILE A 185 -26.50 -5.33 -0.49
C ILE A 185 -27.99 -5.46 -0.73
N PRO A 186 -28.42 -6.45 -1.55
CA PRO A 186 -29.81 -6.56 -2.01
C PRO A 186 -30.80 -6.73 -0.87
N GLU A 187 -30.42 -7.47 0.20
CA GLU A 187 -31.24 -7.75 1.36
C GLU A 187 -31.62 -6.46 2.11
N LEU A 188 -30.72 -5.49 2.13
CA LEU A 188 -30.92 -4.19 2.77
C LEU A 188 -31.36 -3.10 1.79
N LYS A 189 -31.42 -3.41 0.49
CA LYS A 189 -31.63 -2.43 -0.59
C LYS A 189 -30.65 -1.25 -0.50
N MET A 190 -29.43 -1.54 -0.05
CA MET A 190 -28.38 -0.55 0.14
C MET A 190 -27.34 -0.64 -0.96
N LYS A 191 -26.87 0.52 -1.38
CA LYS A 191 -25.70 0.68 -2.25
C LYS A 191 -24.65 1.48 -1.47
N ILE A 192 -23.48 0.91 -1.31
CA ILE A 192 -22.33 1.55 -0.66
C ILE A 192 -21.31 1.87 -1.74
N GLU A 193 -20.90 3.11 -1.84
CA GLU A 193 -19.83 3.54 -2.72
C GLU A 193 -18.66 4.06 -1.87
N SER A 194 -17.47 3.57 -2.16
CA SER A 194 -16.23 4.00 -1.52
C SER A 194 -15.25 4.51 -2.57
N ASP A 195 -14.79 5.74 -2.42
CA ASP A 195 -13.69 6.30 -3.20
C ASP A 195 -12.40 6.07 -2.44
N VAL A 196 -11.45 5.38 -3.06
CA VAL A 196 -10.20 4.96 -2.41
C VAL A 196 -9.02 5.54 -3.17
N LEU A 197 -8.14 6.25 -2.46
CA LEU A 197 -6.80 6.62 -2.92
C LEU A 197 -5.79 5.65 -2.30
N ILE A 198 -4.93 5.08 -3.15
CA ILE A 198 -3.70 4.40 -2.74
C ILE A 198 -2.54 5.25 -3.20
N ALA A 199 -1.63 5.60 -2.30
CA ALA A 199 -0.41 6.36 -2.60
C ALA A 199 0.81 5.68 -2.01
N GLN A 200 1.93 5.74 -2.72
CA GLN A 200 3.21 5.15 -2.31
C GLN A 200 4.27 6.23 -2.18
N GLN A 201 5.06 6.15 -1.09
CA GLN A 201 6.29 6.93 -0.89
C GLN A 201 7.35 6.04 -0.23
N GLY A 202 8.44 5.80 -0.94
CA GLY A 202 9.47 4.86 -0.47
C GLY A 202 8.89 3.46 -0.25
N SER A 203 9.06 2.90 0.94
CA SER A 203 8.46 1.61 1.36
C SER A 203 7.05 1.74 1.92
N GLY A 204 6.53 2.97 2.04
CA GLY A 204 5.23 3.26 2.62
C GLY A 204 4.09 3.20 1.61
N VAL A 205 2.94 2.72 2.07
CA VAL A 205 1.66 2.77 1.35
C VAL A 205 0.64 3.44 2.25
N MET A 206 -0.03 4.47 1.74
CA MET A 206 -1.23 5.04 2.35
C MET A 206 -2.45 4.54 1.60
N ARG A 207 -3.45 4.08 2.32
CA ARG A 207 -4.82 3.89 1.85
C ARG A 207 -5.71 4.93 2.51
N LEU A 208 -6.46 5.67 1.71
CA LEU A 208 -7.48 6.60 2.19
C LEU A 208 -8.79 6.25 1.50
N ALA A 209 -9.79 5.88 2.28
CA ALA A 209 -11.12 5.50 1.81
C ALA A 209 -12.15 6.52 2.28
N TYR A 210 -12.98 6.99 1.37
CA TYR A 210 -14.08 7.93 1.65
C TYR A 210 -15.41 7.34 1.22
N VAL A 211 -16.37 7.33 2.13
CA VAL A 211 -17.71 6.78 1.92
C VAL A 211 -18.75 7.86 2.16
N PRO A 212 -19.38 8.43 1.10
CA PRO A 212 -20.55 9.30 1.25
C PRO A 212 -21.80 8.44 1.55
N MET A 213 -22.35 8.55 2.76
CA MET A 213 -23.49 7.75 3.21
C MET A 213 -24.81 8.17 2.57
N ASN A 214 -24.89 9.38 2.03
CA ASN A 214 -26.09 9.95 1.39
C ASN A 214 -26.07 9.88 -0.15
N GLY A 215 -25.06 9.22 -0.74
CA GLY A 215 -24.89 9.12 -2.21
C GLY A 215 -24.48 10.42 -2.90
N GLU A 216 -24.42 11.53 -2.17
CA GLU A 216 -23.94 12.83 -2.66
C GLU A 216 -22.60 13.14 -1.99
N GLY A 217 -21.71 13.81 -2.65
CA GLY A 217 -20.53 14.31 -1.95
C GLY A 217 -19.18 13.69 -2.34
N HIS A 218 -19.12 12.90 -3.40
CA HIS A 218 -17.84 12.44 -3.97
C HIS A 218 -16.86 13.58 -4.28
N LYS A 219 -17.37 14.82 -4.44
CA LYS A 219 -16.57 16.03 -4.65
C LYS A 219 -15.63 16.36 -3.49
N ALA A 220 -15.94 15.91 -2.26
CA ALA A 220 -15.08 16.12 -1.10
C ALA A 220 -13.84 15.22 -1.15
N PHE A 221 -13.88 14.12 -1.90
CA PHE A 221 -12.81 13.13 -1.96
C PHE A 221 -11.47 13.73 -2.38
N ASP A 222 -11.44 14.56 -3.42
CA ASP A 222 -10.17 15.11 -3.94
C ASP A 222 -9.44 15.99 -2.91
N ASP A 223 -10.17 16.82 -2.14
CA ASP A 223 -9.57 17.64 -1.08
C ASP A 223 -9.07 16.77 0.08
N LEU A 224 -9.86 15.79 0.50
CA LEU A 224 -9.49 14.85 1.57
C LEU A 224 -8.29 13.96 1.17
N ALA A 225 -8.30 13.47 -0.07
CA ALA A 225 -7.23 12.68 -0.65
C ALA A 225 -5.92 13.49 -0.72
N LYS A 226 -6.01 14.75 -1.13
CA LYS A 226 -4.86 15.65 -1.15
C LYS A 226 -4.28 15.88 0.25
N ARG A 227 -5.13 16.17 1.24
CA ARG A 227 -4.68 16.38 2.64
C ARG A 227 -3.99 15.15 3.21
N GLY A 228 -4.62 13.98 3.05
CA GLY A 228 -4.05 12.70 3.51
C GLY A 228 -2.74 12.39 2.81
N GLY A 229 -2.69 12.56 1.50
CA GLY A 229 -1.50 12.33 0.69
C GLY A 229 -0.34 13.25 1.04
N ASP A 230 -0.58 14.55 1.16
CA ASP A 230 0.46 15.54 1.52
C ASP A 230 1.06 15.22 2.91
N LYS A 231 0.21 14.90 3.90
CA LYS A 231 0.66 14.56 5.25
C LYS A 231 1.47 13.25 5.27
N PHE A 232 0.99 12.24 4.56
CA PHE A 232 1.69 10.96 4.43
C PHE A 232 3.08 11.14 3.77
N VAL A 233 3.15 11.81 2.62
CA VAL A 233 4.41 12.03 1.90
C VAL A 233 5.41 12.78 2.76
N LYS A 234 4.98 13.85 3.44
CA LYS A 234 5.83 14.61 4.34
C LYS A 234 6.39 13.76 5.47
N ALA A 235 5.58 12.92 6.09
CA ALA A 235 5.99 12.04 7.18
C ALA A 235 6.93 10.92 6.71
N ALA A 236 6.72 10.39 5.50
CA ALA A 236 7.56 9.34 4.93
C ALA A 236 8.95 9.84 4.50
N GLN A 237 9.11 11.13 4.26
CA GLN A 237 10.40 11.75 3.89
C GLN A 237 11.25 12.15 5.11
N GLY A 238 10.72 12.18 6.31
CA GLY A 238 11.37 12.49 7.58
C GLY A 238 11.26 13.95 7.93
#